data_0ab8cb8f9f191dbe7d95e06b7a3e43ed
#
_entry.id   0ab8cb8f9f191dbe7d95e06b7a3e43ed
#
_cell.length_a   1.000
_cell.length_b   1.000
_cell.length_c   1.000
_cell.angle_alpha   90.00
_cell.angle_beta   90.00
_cell.angle_gamma   90.00
#
_symmetry.space_group_name_H-M   'P 1'
#
loop_
_entity.id
_entity.type
_entity.pdbx_description
1 polymer ?
#
loop_
_entity_poly.entity_id
_entity_poly.type
_entity_poly.pdbx_seq_one_letter_code
_entity_poly.pdbx_strand_id
1 'polypeptide(L)'
;VQSPVDLSKADWEIFCGPHSKLDIDVPEVPNMEYAYHTFGIEFMPSTSGQALILAKLPEGKTVAEFAADAANIMTAPGKSQNHLMIPSDYVIDGIEIVRAPMNERFKHLLPKTDIGMTWVDGSADGTFEDGAYSGKSLRRKVVSIVNGRTKFKDTNNSSADFIVGGGKPTPGLIPAIID
;
A
#
# COMPACT_ATOMS: atom_id res chain seq x y z
N VAL A 1 10.97 -3.40 -19.26
CA VAL A 1 10.00 -4.49 -19.07
C VAL A 1 8.62 -3.89 -19.24
N GLN A 2 7.88 -4.33 -20.23
CA GLN A 2 6.53 -3.83 -20.47
C GLN A 2 5.55 -4.53 -19.51
N SER A 3 4.62 -3.79 -18.92
CA SER A 3 3.55 -4.37 -18.12
C SER A 3 2.72 -5.35 -18.96
N PRO A 4 2.40 -6.54 -18.44
CA PRO A 4 1.50 -7.47 -19.13
C PRO A 4 0.03 -7.01 -19.14
N VAL A 5 -0.28 -5.92 -18.47
CA VAL A 5 -1.61 -5.33 -18.36
C VAL A 5 -1.53 -3.88 -18.81
N ASP A 6 -2.51 -3.46 -19.60
CA ASP A 6 -2.67 -2.05 -19.99
C ASP A 6 -3.11 -1.22 -18.77
N LEU A 7 -2.23 -0.36 -18.31
CA LEU A 7 -2.44 0.54 -17.17
C LEU A 7 -2.74 1.98 -17.60
N SER A 8 -2.87 2.25 -18.90
CA SER A 8 -3.11 3.61 -19.45
C SER A 8 -4.41 4.27 -18.95
N LYS A 9 -5.29 3.50 -18.32
CA LYS A 9 -6.55 3.97 -17.72
C LYS A 9 -6.52 4.06 -16.20
N ALA A 10 -5.34 3.95 -15.58
CA ALA A 10 -5.20 4.16 -14.16
C ALA A 10 -5.46 5.64 -13.80
N ASP A 11 -5.97 5.88 -12.61
CA ASP A 11 -6.23 7.24 -12.13
C ASP A 11 -4.93 8.00 -11.82
N TRP A 12 -3.92 7.28 -11.31
CA TRP A 12 -2.58 7.80 -11.00
C TRP A 12 -1.55 6.68 -11.08
N GLU A 13 -0.31 7.07 -11.28
CA GLU A 13 0.83 6.18 -11.14
C GLU A 13 1.87 6.75 -10.17
N ILE A 14 2.68 5.87 -9.61
CA ILE A 14 3.88 6.27 -8.89
C ILE A 14 5.00 6.31 -9.92
N PHE A 15 5.52 7.51 -10.19
CA PHE A 15 6.68 7.70 -11.05
C PHE A 15 7.84 8.26 -10.24
N CYS A 16 8.91 7.49 -10.14
CA CYS A 16 10.07 7.82 -9.31
C CYS A 16 11.04 8.79 -9.96
N GLY A 17 10.70 9.30 -11.13
CA GLY A 17 11.47 10.29 -11.85
C GLY A 17 12.56 9.70 -12.75
N PRO A 18 13.32 10.54 -13.44
CA PRO A 18 14.20 10.14 -14.53
C PRO A 18 15.44 9.34 -14.08
N HIS A 19 15.62 9.14 -12.79
CA HIS A 19 16.75 8.42 -12.23
C HIS A 19 16.50 6.92 -12.07
N SER A 20 15.25 6.47 -12.12
CA SER A 20 14.92 5.05 -12.05
C SER A 20 14.92 4.43 -13.45
N LYS A 21 15.85 3.50 -13.67
CA LYS A 21 15.83 2.65 -14.86
C LYS A 21 14.77 1.55 -14.79
N LEU A 22 14.09 1.45 -13.66
CA LEU A 22 13.10 0.41 -13.35
C LEU A 22 11.68 0.91 -13.52
N ASP A 23 11.51 2.22 -13.58
CA ASP A 23 10.24 2.88 -13.63
C ASP A 23 9.99 3.45 -15.03
N ILE A 24 8.84 3.14 -15.59
CA ILE A 24 8.43 3.56 -16.91
C ILE A 24 7.22 4.47 -16.77
N ASP A 25 7.40 5.72 -17.11
CA ASP A 25 6.32 6.71 -17.16
C ASP A 25 5.29 6.34 -18.22
N VAL A 26 4.03 6.39 -17.87
CA VAL A 26 2.90 6.29 -18.80
C VAL A 26 2.32 7.68 -19.01
N PRO A 27 2.64 8.37 -20.12
CA PRO A 27 2.33 9.79 -20.28
C PRO A 27 0.84 10.14 -20.17
N GLU A 28 -0.05 9.18 -20.34
CA GLU A 28 -1.51 9.36 -20.23
C GLU A 28 -2.01 9.29 -18.79
N VAL A 29 -1.17 8.82 -17.84
CA VAL A 29 -1.56 8.62 -16.44
C VAL A 29 -0.91 9.71 -15.59
N PRO A 30 -1.69 10.45 -14.78
CA PRO A 30 -1.13 11.45 -13.90
C PRO A 30 -0.18 10.85 -12.86
N ASN A 31 0.99 11.44 -12.69
CA ASN A 31 1.94 11.04 -11.66
C ASN A 31 1.48 11.49 -10.27
N MET A 32 1.65 10.64 -9.27
CA MET A 32 1.53 11.03 -7.88
C MET A 32 2.67 11.97 -7.49
N GLU A 33 2.39 12.97 -6.68
CA GLU A 33 3.37 13.89 -6.16
C GLU A 33 3.95 13.41 -4.83
N TYR A 34 5.26 13.58 -4.65
CA TYR A 34 5.89 13.36 -3.35
C TYR A 34 5.52 14.48 -2.39
N ALA A 35 4.78 14.17 -1.35
CA ALA A 35 4.46 15.12 -0.30
C ALA A 35 5.61 15.30 0.68
N TYR A 36 6.18 14.20 1.13
CA TYR A 36 7.25 14.17 2.11
C TYR A 36 8.08 12.91 1.92
N HIS A 37 9.38 13.08 1.76
CA HIS A 37 10.28 11.97 1.47
C HIS A 37 11.61 12.18 2.21
N THR A 38 12.01 11.20 3.02
CA THR A 38 13.23 11.27 3.82
C THR A 38 14.33 10.33 3.33
N PHE A 39 14.06 9.49 2.35
CA PHE A 39 14.96 8.47 1.87
C PHE A 39 15.11 8.50 0.35
N GLY A 40 16.33 8.49 -0.12
CA GLY A 40 16.69 8.20 -1.49
C GLY A 40 15.93 9.01 -2.54
N ILE A 41 16.03 8.58 -3.76
CA ILE A 41 15.45 9.24 -4.93
C ILE A 41 14.25 8.47 -5.47
N GLU A 42 14.04 7.25 -4.99
CA GLU A 42 13.06 6.33 -5.55
C GLU A 42 12.10 5.85 -4.47
N PHE A 43 10.81 5.92 -4.76
CA PHE A 43 9.79 5.30 -3.93
C PHE A 43 9.69 3.81 -4.30
N MET A 44 10.30 2.98 -3.51
CA MET A 44 10.17 1.54 -3.63
C MET A 44 9.47 0.99 -2.39
N PRO A 45 8.19 0.64 -2.48
CA PRO A 45 7.51 -0.05 -1.39
C PRO A 45 8.28 -1.32 -1.03
N SER A 46 8.58 -1.50 0.24
CA SER A 46 9.19 -2.74 0.70
C SER A 46 8.26 -3.92 0.42
N THR A 47 8.82 -5.05 0.10
CA THR A 47 8.06 -6.29 -0.10
C THR A 47 7.44 -6.83 1.19
N SER A 48 7.84 -6.27 2.33
CA SER A 48 7.33 -6.71 3.64
C SER A 48 7.72 -5.73 4.75
N GLY A 49 6.98 -5.77 5.85
CA GLY A 49 7.31 -5.04 7.08
C GLY A 49 6.95 -3.56 7.03
N GLN A 50 5.97 -3.18 6.22
CA GLN A 50 5.41 -1.83 6.19
C GLN A 50 3.89 -1.86 6.15
N ALA A 51 3.31 -0.76 6.63
CA ALA A 51 1.91 -0.48 6.46
C ALA A 51 1.71 0.50 5.31
N LEU A 52 0.65 0.28 4.54
CA LEU A 52 0.17 1.25 3.55
C LEU A 52 -1.15 1.81 4.06
N ILE A 53 -1.32 3.11 3.97
CA ILE A 53 -2.57 3.77 4.35
C ILE A 53 -3.11 4.61 3.19
N LEU A 54 -4.42 4.69 3.12
CA LEU A 54 -5.13 5.68 2.33
C LEU A 54 -5.66 6.74 3.29
N ALA A 55 -5.30 7.99 3.06
CA ALA A 55 -5.74 9.10 3.90
C ALA A 55 -6.35 10.22 3.04
N LYS A 56 -7.29 10.95 3.61
CA LYS A 56 -7.89 12.13 3.01
C LYS A 56 -7.63 13.33 3.90
N LEU A 57 -6.98 14.33 3.36
CA LEU A 57 -6.77 15.59 4.06
C LEU A 57 -8.09 16.36 4.23
N PRO A 58 -8.17 17.26 5.22
CA PRO A 58 -9.30 18.17 5.36
C PRO A 58 -9.56 18.97 4.10
N GLU A 59 -10.82 19.31 3.86
CA GLU A 59 -11.22 20.14 2.74
C GLU A 59 -10.45 21.48 2.74
N GLY A 60 -10.00 21.89 1.56
CA GLY A 60 -9.26 23.14 1.38
C GLY A 60 -7.77 23.08 1.71
N LYS A 61 -7.24 21.94 2.16
CA LYS A 61 -5.79 21.75 2.33
C LYS A 61 -5.20 20.93 1.20
N THR A 62 -4.16 21.45 0.57
CA THR A 62 -3.35 20.69 -0.38
C THR A 62 -2.35 19.80 0.36
N VAL A 63 -1.88 18.76 -0.30
CA VAL A 63 -0.85 17.86 0.23
C VAL A 63 0.45 18.65 0.51
N ALA A 64 0.82 19.57 -0.39
CA ALA A 64 2.01 20.41 -0.23
C ALA A 64 1.93 21.31 0.99
N GLU A 65 0.80 21.98 1.22
CA GLU A 65 0.60 22.82 2.41
C GLU A 65 0.63 21.99 3.70
N PHE A 66 0.03 20.82 3.68
CA PHE A 66 0.04 19.92 4.83
C PHE A 66 1.46 19.44 5.17
N ALA A 67 2.23 19.05 4.15
CA ALA A 67 3.59 18.56 4.34
C ALA A 67 4.60 19.67 4.71
N ALA A 68 4.33 20.92 4.33
CA ALA A 68 5.15 22.07 4.68
C ALA A 68 4.91 22.58 6.12
N ASP A 69 3.81 22.20 6.74
CA ASP A 69 3.49 22.61 8.11
C ASP A 69 4.36 21.85 9.12
N ALA A 70 5.22 22.59 9.81
CA ALA A 70 6.13 22.02 10.82
C ALA A 70 5.42 21.31 11.96
N ALA A 71 4.16 21.65 12.25
CA ALA A 71 3.34 20.97 13.25
C ALA A 71 3.00 19.51 12.87
N ASN A 72 3.07 19.19 11.58
CA ASN A 72 2.83 17.85 11.08
C ASN A 72 4.12 17.01 10.96
N ILE A 73 5.27 17.59 11.28
CA ILE A 73 6.56 16.89 11.21
C ILE A 73 7.00 16.51 12.63
N MET A 74 7.29 15.24 12.82
CA MET A 74 7.78 14.75 14.10
C MET A 74 8.93 13.75 13.94
N THR A 75 9.79 13.74 14.94
CA THR A 75 10.81 12.69 15.10
C THR A 75 10.29 11.63 16.05
N ALA A 76 10.24 10.39 15.62
CA ALA A 76 9.81 9.30 16.50
C ALA A 76 10.81 9.09 17.64
N PRO A 77 10.37 8.72 18.85
CA PRO A 77 11.24 8.49 19.98
C PRO A 77 12.38 7.52 19.66
N GLY A 78 13.61 7.90 19.95
CA GLY A 78 14.80 7.09 19.70
C GLY A 78 15.22 6.99 18.23
N LYS A 79 14.64 7.82 17.36
CA LYS A 79 15.01 7.94 15.94
C LYS A 79 15.59 9.32 15.67
N SER A 80 16.37 9.44 14.60
CA SER A 80 16.94 10.71 14.13
C SER A 80 16.20 11.29 12.92
N GLN A 81 15.29 10.49 12.33
CA GLN A 81 14.59 10.88 11.13
C GLN A 81 13.25 11.51 11.45
N ASN A 82 12.94 12.55 10.70
CA ASN A 82 11.63 13.18 10.74
C ASN A 82 10.65 12.42 9.86
N HIS A 83 9.41 12.40 10.28
CA HIS A 83 8.30 11.75 9.58
C HIS A 83 7.14 12.73 9.47
N LEU A 84 6.41 12.67 8.38
CA LEU A 84 5.13 13.36 8.24
C LEU A 84 4.08 12.57 9.06
N MET A 85 3.50 13.24 10.03
CA MET A 85 2.47 12.68 10.90
C MET A 85 1.10 12.85 10.25
N ILE A 86 0.45 11.76 9.93
CA ILE A 86 -0.93 11.76 9.45
C ILE A 86 -1.85 11.46 10.62
N PRO A 87 -2.70 12.41 11.05
CA PRO A 87 -3.69 12.16 12.09
C PRO A 87 -4.57 10.96 11.74
N SER A 88 -4.79 10.11 12.70
CA SER A 88 -5.54 8.86 12.48
C SER A 88 -6.99 9.08 12.02
N ASP A 89 -7.55 10.26 12.25
CA ASP A 89 -8.90 10.61 11.79
C ASP A 89 -8.95 10.95 10.29
N TYR A 90 -7.78 11.15 9.66
CA TYR A 90 -7.67 11.33 8.22
C TYR A 90 -7.49 10.01 7.48
N VAL A 91 -7.19 8.93 8.20
CA VAL A 91 -6.99 7.61 7.61
C VAL A 91 -8.35 7.01 7.27
N ILE A 92 -8.54 6.68 5.99
CA ILE A 92 -9.76 6.06 5.46
C ILE A 92 -9.64 4.54 5.55
N ASP A 93 -8.47 4.01 5.20
CA ASP A 93 -8.22 2.57 5.12
C ASP A 93 -6.71 2.30 5.28
N GLY A 94 -6.36 1.07 5.60
CA GLY A 94 -4.98 0.67 5.73
C GLY A 94 -4.79 -0.84 5.63
N ILE A 95 -3.58 -1.22 5.26
CA ILE A 95 -3.16 -2.61 5.20
C ILE A 95 -1.81 -2.77 5.90
N GLU A 96 -1.75 -3.72 6.81
CA GLU A 96 -0.49 -4.12 7.45
C GLU A 96 0.13 -5.29 6.68
N ILE A 97 1.29 -5.08 6.09
CA ILE A 97 2.02 -6.09 5.32
C ILE A 97 3.22 -6.54 6.14
N VAL A 98 3.20 -7.77 6.59
CA VAL A 98 4.29 -8.37 7.36
C VAL A 98 5.01 -9.43 6.53
N ARG A 99 6.22 -9.77 6.94
CA ARG A 99 7.02 -10.76 6.22
C ARG A 99 6.52 -12.19 6.44
N ALA A 100 6.03 -12.48 7.64
CA ALA A 100 5.49 -13.78 8.00
C ALA A 100 4.50 -13.63 9.17
N PRO A 101 3.60 -14.62 9.38
CA PRO A 101 2.60 -14.56 10.44
C PRO A 101 3.16 -14.32 11.85
N MET A 102 4.39 -14.71 12.10
CA MET A 102 5.04 -14.59 13.41
C MET A 102 5.62 -13.20 13.71
N ASN A 103 5.50 -12.25 12.81
CA ASN A 103 6.09 -10.91 12.96
C ASN A 103 5.09 -9.87 13.48
N GLU A 104 4.12 -10.26 14.30
CA GLU A 104 3.13 -9.36 14.94
C GLU A 104 3.75 -8.16 15.67
N ARG A 105 4.97 -8.31 16.21
CA ARG A 105 5.71 -7.23 16.85
C ARG A 105 6.01 -6.03 15.95
N PHE A 106 5.86 -6.19 14.65
CA PHE A 106 6.09 -5.13 13.67
C PHE A 106 4.80 -4.45 13.21
N LYS A 107 3.69 -4.71 13.88
CA LYS A 107 2.43 -4.05 13.57
C LYS A 107 2.52 -2.55 13.85
N HIS A 108 2.15 -1.76 12.83
CA HIS A 108 2.24 -0.31 12.85
C HIS A 108 0.86 0.35 12.96
N LEU A 109 -0.15 -0.25 12.33
CA LEU A 109 -1.49 0.34 12.28
C LEU A 109 -2.23 0.18 13.61
N LEU A 110 -2.97 1.22 13.95
CA LEU A 110 -3.85 1.19 15.12
C LEU A 110 -5.03 0.25 14.87
N PRO A 111 -5.58 -0.40 15.91
CA PRO A 111 -6.71 -1.33 15.78
C PRO A 111 -7.94 -0.74 15.10
N LYS A 112 -8.15 0.58 15.19
CA LYS A 112 -9.25 1.25 14.50
C LYS A 112 -9.12 1.27 12.99
N THR A 113 -7.89 1.14 12.49
CA THR A 113 -7.59 1.11 11.04
C THR A 113 -7.45 -0.31 10.55
N ASP A 114 -6.69 -1.14 11.25
CA ASP A 114 -6.48 -2.54 10.87
C ASP A 114 -6.12 -3.38 12.10
N ILE A 115 -6.96 -4.33 12.45
CA ILE A 115 -6.70 -5.27 13.55
C ILE A 115 -5.91 -6.50 13.09
N GLY A 116 -5.81 -6.71 11.77
CA GLY A 116 -5.15 -7.85 11.15
C GLY A 116 -3.74 -7.54 10.66
N MET A 117 -3.21 -8.46 9.91
CA MET A 117 -2.01 -8.33 9.12
C MET A 117 -2.06 -9.35 7.99
N THR A 118 -1.36 -9.07 6.90
CA THR A 118 -1.30 -9.97 5.76
C THR A 118 0.13 -10.13 5.26
N TRP A 119 0.38 -11.15 4.47
CA TRP A 119 1.69 -11.46 3.91
C TRP A 119 1.57 -12.14 2.56
N VAL A 120 2.63 -12.08 1.77
CA VAL A 120 2.65 -12.68 0.43
C VAL A 120 3.08 -14.13 0.44
N ASP A 121 3.79 -14.54 1.49
CA ASP A 121 4.25 -15.92 1.62
C ASP A 121 3.07 -16.88 1.89
N GLY A 122 2.96 -17.89 1.06
CA GLY A 122 1.96 -18.96 1.23
C GLY A 122 2.46 -20.16 2.03
N SER A 123 3.71 -20.16 2.51
CA SER A 123 4.20 -21.27 3.31
C SER A 123 3.63 -21.23 4.71
N ALA A 124 2.94 -22.28 5.10
CA ALA A 124 2.35 -22.44 6.43
C ALA A 124 3.39 -22.65 7.52
N ASP A 125 4.61 -22.99 7.16
CA ASP A 125 5.71 -23.27 8.07
C ASP A 125 6.60 -22.06 8.38
N GLY A 126 6.32 -20.90 7.77
CA GLY A 126 7.10 -19.68 7.95
C GLY A 126 8.44 -19.68 7.24
N THR A 127 8.71 -20.62 6.37
CA THR A 127 9.88 -20.56 5.50
C THR A 127 9.69 -19.49 4.45
N PHE A 128 10.73 -18.76 4.12
CA PHE A 128 10.66 -17.57 3.25
C PHE A 128 10.95 -17.86 1.78
N GLU A 129 11.00 -19.11 1.39
CA GLU A 129 11.36 -19.50 0.05
C GLU A 129 10.42 -18.95 -1.01
N ASP A 130 9.15 -18.73 -0.63
CA ASP A 130 8.11 -18.19 -1.52
C ASP A 130 7.70 -16.73 -1.19
N GLY A 131 8.40 -16.05 -0.30
CA GLY A 131 8.06 -14.71 0.17
C GLY A 131 8.39 -13.59 -0.83
N ALA A 132 9.24 -12.68 -0.43
CA ALA A 132 9.71 -11.59 -1.29
C ALA A 132 10.30 -12.14 -2.60
N TYR A 133 9.91 -11.52 -3.72
CA TYR A 133 10.32 -11.92 -5.09
C TYR A 133 9.71 -13.22 -5.62
N SER A 134 8.71 -13.79 -4.96
CA SER A 134 8.00 -14.99 -5.41
C SER A 134 7.14 -14.76 -6.67
N GLY A 135 6.93 -13.51 -7.07
CA GLY A 135 5.99 -13.16 -8.13
C GLY A 135 4.52 -13.27 -7.71
N LYS A 136 4.26 -13.48 -6.42
CA LYS A 136 2.92 -13.49 -5.84
C LYS A 136 2.49 -12.07 -5.45
N SER A 137 1.19 -11.85 -5.31
CA SER A 137 0.63 -10.57 -4.91
C SER A 137 -0.45 -10.71 -3.85
N LEU A 138 -0.66 -9.67 -3.08
CA LEU A 138 -1.83 -9.54 -2.23
C LEU A 138 -3.01 -9.04 -3.04
N ARG A 139 -4.18 -9.62 -2.82
CA ARG A 139 -5.42 -9.18 -3.46
C ARG A 139 -6.52 -9.02 -2.43
N ARG A 140 -7.20 -7.89 -2.48
CA ARG A 140 -8.37 -7.66 -1.65
C ARG A 140 -9.52 -8.54 -2.17
N LYS A 141 -10.24 -9.19 -1.27
CA LYS A 141 -11.40 -10.02 -1.61
C LYS A 141 -12.53 -9.16 -2.14
N VAL A 142 -13.28 -9.67 -3.10
CA VAL A 142 -14.45 -9.03 -3.68
C VAL A 142 -15.69 -9.62 -3.04
N VAL A 143 -16.55 -8.79 -2.48
CA VAL A 143 -17.83 -9.19 -1.88
C VAL A 143 -18.93 -9.22 -2.93
N SER A 144 -18.97 -8.20 -3.79
CA SER A 144 -20.01 -8.09 -4.82
C SER A 144 -19.61 -7.12 -5.93
N ILE A 145 -20.34 -7.16 -7.02
CA ILE A 145 -20.27 -6.16 -8.09
C ILE A 145 -21.67 -5.55 -8.23
N VAL A 146 -21.78 -4.27 -7.99
CA VAL A 146 -23.06 -3.53 -8.06
C VAL A 146 -22.95 -2.43 -9.09
N ASN A 147 -23.79 -2.45 -10.10
CA ASN A 147 -23.81 -1.46 -11.21
C ASN A 147 -22.42 -1.29 -11.87
N GLY A 148 -21.72 -2.40 -12.08
CA GLY A 148 -20.36 -2.39 -12.65
C GLY A 148 -19.24 -1.93 -11.70
N ARG A 149 -19.56 -1.57 -10.45
CA ARG A 149 -18.57 -1.21 -9.43
C ARG A 149 -18.27 -2.39 -8.51
N THR A 150 -17.01 -2.69 -8.37
CA THR A 150 -16.53 -3.71 -7.43
C THR A 150 -16.64 -3.21 -6.00
N LYS A 151 -17.31 -4.01 -5.16
CA LYS A 151 -17.30 -3.82 -3.71
C LYS A 151 -16.29 -4.77 -3.10
N PHE A 152 -15.24 -4.24 -2.56
CA PHE A 152 -14.22 -5.00 -1.85
C PHE A 152 -14.64 -5.28 -0.41
N LYS A 153 -14.12 -6.40 0.13
CA LYS A 153 -14.28 -6.71 1.54
C LYS A 153 -13.44 -5.73 2.37
N ASP A 154 -14.07 -5.16 3.38
CA ASP A 154 -13.44 -4.21 4.29
C ASP A 154 -14.06 -4.39 5.67
N THR A 155 -13.28 -5.01 6.56
CA THR A 155 -13.67 -5.27 7.95
C THR A 155 -12.65 -4.67 8.92
N ASN A 156 -11.76 -3.80 8.46
CA ASN A 156 -10.59 -3.32 9.19
C ASN A 156 -9.74 -4.49 9.73
N ASN A 157 -9.63 -5.54 8.93
CA ASN A 157 -8.86 -6.73 9.28
C ASN A 157 -8.19 -7.30 8.02
N SER A 158 -6.97 -6.90 7.76
CA SER A 158 -6.25 -7.31 6.56
C SER A 158 -6.07 -8.83 6.45
N SER A 159 -6.03 -9.57 7.57
CA SER A 159 -6.02 -11.04 7.56
C SER A 159 -7.31 -11.64 6.98
N ALA A 160 -8.44 -10.97 7.19
CA ALA A 160 -9.75 -11.42 6.71
C ALA A 160 -10.07 -10.88 5.31
N ASP A 161 -9.56 -9.69 4.99
CA ASP A 161 -9.97 -8.91 3.82
C ASP A 161 -9.13 -9.21 2.57
N PHE A 162 -7.93 -9.77 2.76
CA PHE A 162 -7.02 -10.10 1.68
C PHE A 162 -6.86 -11.60 1.47
N ILE A 163 -6.48 -11.97 0.26
CA ILE A 163 -6.07 -13.32 -0.11
C ILE A 163 -4.55 -13.38 0.03
N VAL A 164 -4.09 -14.24 0.91
CA VAL A 164 -2.68 -14.51 1.09
C VAL A 164 -2.18 -15.46 0.00
N GLY A 165 -0.98 -15.24 -0.50
CA GLY A 165 -0.37 -16.11 -1.50
C GLY A 165 -1.06 -16.11 -2.86
N GLY A 166 -1.79 -15.06 -3.17
CA GLY A 166 -2.59 -14.97 -4.39
C GLY A 166 -1.75 -14.83 -5.65
N GLY A 167 -1.45 -15.85 -6.36
CA GLY A 167 -1.01 -15.94 -7.73
C GLY A 167 -0.26 -14.74 -8.36
N LYS A 168 -0.13 -14.75 -9.67
CA LYS A 168 0.53 -13.64 -10.40
C LYS A 168 -0.21 -12.32 -10.21
N PRO A 169 0.52 -11.19 -10.11
CA PRO A 169 -0.08 -9.87 -10.11
C PRO A 169 -1.00 -9.67 -11.33
N THR A 170 -2.20 -9.21 -11.09
CA THR A 170 -3.18 -8.91 -12.12
C THR A 170 -3.79 -7.53 -11.88
N PRO A 171 -3.00 -6.44 -11.98
CA PRO A 171 -3.49 -5.09 -11.76
C PRO A 171 -4.66 -4.79 -12.72
N GLY A 172 -5.68 -4.12 -12.22
CA GLY A 172 -6.86 -3.76 -13.02
C GLY A 172 -7.81 -4.91 -13.37
N LEU A 173 -7.45 -6.16 -13.08
CA LEU A 173 -8.36 -7.29 -13.25
C LEU A 173 -9.15 -7.51 -11.96
N ILE A 174 -10.47 -7.54 -12.09
CA ILE A 174 -11.36 -7.82 -10.97
C ILE A 174 -11.29 -9.33 -10.69
N PRO A 175 -10.85 -9.74 -9.48
CA PRO A 175 -10.88 -11.16 -9.13
C PRO A 175 -12.32 -11.67 -9.05
N ALA A 176 -12.49 -12.97 -9.15
CA ALA A 176 -13.78 -13.61 -8.89
C ALA A 176 -14.28 -13.26 -7.46
N ILE A 177 -15.59 -13.20 -7.30
CA ILE A 177 -16.21 -13.01 -5.98
C ILE A 177 -15.78 -14.16 -5.08
N ILE A 178 -15.22 -13.82 -3.95
CA ILE A 178 -14.76 -14.79 -2.94
C ILE A 178 -15.32 -14.33 -1.60
N ASP A 179 -16.16 -15.19 -1.04
CA ASP A 179 -16.70 -15.01 0.32
C ASP A 179 -15.64 -15.23 1.40
#